data_132790936eceb8f08019e6028abb1814
#
_entry.id   132790936eceb8f08019e6028abb1814
#
_cell.length_a   1.000
_cell.length_b   1.000
_cell.length_c   1.000
_cell.angle_alpha   90.00
_cell.angle_beta   90.00
_cell.angle_gamma   90.00
#
_symmetry.space_group_name_H-M   'P 1'
#
loop_
_entity.id
_entity.type
_entity.pdbx_description
1 polymer ?
#
loop_
_entity_poly.entity_id
_entity_poly.type
_entity_poly.pdbx_seq_one_letter_code
_entity_poly.pdbx_strand_id
1 'polypeptide(L)'
;MKLYLTAILALMISLQTSAKEPESKPKAPPAQNEPLRQELLAMFKLDQKVRIEALQALHKQGVAVGQTTSLGDPKVLLVVFKQTFSMTVIDDAHRRRLDAIIDEHGWPGKTLVGADGANAAWLIAQHADIDRAFQKKCLDKIEAMPRGEVEPQHIAYLTDRILVGQHKPQRFGTQMDGQFKPQPIEDEANVDKRRAEMGLEPLAVYQKKAKDAYEQLARGDKPAK
;
A
#
# COMPACT_ATOMS: atom_id res chain seq x y z
N MET A 1 -11.46 9.44 13.72
CA MET A 1 -12.18 9.09 12.49
C MET A 1 -11.53 9.57 11.20
N LYS A 2 -10.67 10.60 11.20
CA LYS A 2 -9.88 11.03 10.02
C LYS A 2 -8.88 9.96 9.52
N LEU A 3 -8.42 9.06 10.36
CA LEU A 3 -7.37 8.06 10.07
C LEU A 3 -7.79 6.95 9.07
N TYR A 4 -9.08 6.61 9.02
CA TYR A 4 -9.54 5.46 8.21
C TYR A 4 -9.74 5.79 6.73
N LEU A 5 -10.04 7.05 6.39
CA LEU A 5 -10.17 7.46 4.99
C LEU A 5 -8.79 7.59 4.30
N THR A 6 -7.74 7.88 5.06
CA THR A 6 -6.36 7.91 4.53
C THR A 6 -5.82 6.51 4.21
N ALA A 7 -6.29 5.46 4.91
CA ALA A 7 -5.91 4.08 4.61
C ALA A 7 -6.42 3.61 3.23
N ILE A 8 -7.58 4.11 2.77
CA ILE A 8 -8.10 3.83 1.43
C ILE A 8 -7.22 4.50 0.36
N LEU A 9 -6.64 5.66 0.65
CA LEU A 9 -5.81 6.41 -0.30
C LEU A 9 -4.47 5.72 -0.60
N ALA A 10 -3.88 5.06 0.40
CA ALA A 10 -2.61 4.32 0.23
C ALA A 10 -2.73 3.12 -0.73
N LEU A 11 -3.94 2.67 -1.01
CA LEU A 11 -4.26 1.56 -1.90
C LEU A 11 -3.80 1.79 -3.34
N MET A 12 -3.87 3.04 -3.80
CA MET A 12 -3.91 3.33 -5.24
C MET A 12 -2.57 3.23 -5.93
N ILE A 13 -1.48 3.26 -5.17
CA ILE A 13 -0.16 3.54 -5.73
C ILE A 13 0.59 2.27 -6.01
N SER A 14 0.29 1.21 -5.28
CA SER A 14 0.88 -0.11 -5.52
C SER A 14 0.39 -0.81 -6.80
N LEU A 15 -0.78 -0.41 -7.34
CA LEU A 15 -1.31 -0.95 -8.60
C LEU A 15 -0.60 -0.43 -9.84
N GLN A 16 0.07 0.73 -9.75
CA GLN A 16 0.70 1.37 -10.92
C GLN A 16 2.21 1.14 -11.04
N THR A 17 2.85 0.53 -10.05
CA THR A 17 4.27 0.19 -10.15
C THR A 17 4.55 -1.06 -10.98
N SER A 18 3.52 -1.70 -11.53
CA SER A 18 3.69 -2.61 -12.66
C SER A 18 4.02 -1.79 -13.91
N ALA A 19 5.20 -1.15 -13.90
CA ALA A 19 5.77 -0.60 -15.10
C ALA A 19 5.81 -1.71 -16.15
N LYS A 20 5.24 -1.43 -17.32
CA LYS A 20 5.35 -2.25 -18.53
C LYS A 20 6.78 -2.79 -18.59
N GLU A 21 6.97 -4.07 -18.30
CA GLU A 21 8.29 -4.69 -18.43
C GLU A 21 8.76 -4.46 -19.87
N PRO A 22 9.96 -3.95 -20.09
CA PRO A 22 10.54 -3.95 -21.43
C PRO A 22 10.66 -5.41 -21.88
N GLU A 23 10.19 -5.70 -23.08
CA GLU A 23 10.02 -7.03 -23.71
C GLU A 23 11.31 -7.89 -23.83
N SER A 24 12.40 -7.53 -23.15
CA SER A 24 13.71 -8.17 -23.28
C SER A 24 14.42 -8.57 -21.98
N LYS A 25 13.75 -8.52 -20.82
CA LYS A 25 14.36 -9.06 -19.60
C LYS A 25 14.28 -10.59 -19.60
N PRO A 26 15.36 -11.30 -19.25
CA PRO A 26 15.31 -12.75 -19.06
C PRO A 26 14.24 -13.07 -18.02
N LYS A 27 13.42 -14.09 -18.31
CA LYS A 27 12.37 -14.54 -17.39
C LYS A 27 12.99 -14.81 -16.03
N ALA A 28 12.46 -14.15 -14.99
CA ALA A 28 12.94 -14.37 -13.62
C ALA A 28 12.91 -15.86 -13.28
N PRO A 29 13.87 -16.38 -12.49
CA PRO A 29 13.85 -17.76 -12.05
C PRO A 29 12.54 -18.05 -11.30
N PRO A 30 12.04 -19.30 -11.36
CA PRO A 30 10.83 -19.68 -10.64
C PRO A 30 11.03 -19.47 -9.13
N ALA A 31 9.95 -19.13 -8.43
CA ALA A 31 9.95 -19.02 -6.97
C ALA A 31 10.37 -20.35 -6.33
N GLN A 32 11.20 -20.29 -5.29
CA GLN A 32 11.64 -21.49 -4.56
C GLN A 32 10.50 -22.13 -3.76
N ASN A 33 9.50 -21.34 -3.34
CA ASN A 33 8.33 -21.80 -2.61
C ASN A 33 7.03 -21.34 -3.31
N GLU A 34 6.64 -22.07 -4.34
CA GLU A 34 5.43 -21.76 -5.11
C GLU A 34 4.12 -21.83 -4.30
N PRO A 35 3.92 -22.80 -3.38
CA PRO A 35 2.75 -22.80 -2.51
C PRO A 35 2.64 -21.50 -1.68
N LEU A 36 3.73 -21.06 -1.06
CA LEU A 36 3.75 -19.80 -0.28
C LEU A 36 3.49 -18.58 -1.19
N ARG A 37 4.05 -18.56 -2.40
CA ARG A 37 3.76 -17.52 -3.38
C ARG A 37 2.27 -17.43 -3.68
N GLN A 38 1.63 -18.57 -3.96
CA GLN A 38 0.19 -18.60 -4.26
C GLN A 38 -0.66 -18.14 -3.06
N GLU A 39 -0.27 -18.50 -1.84
CA GLU A 39 -0.91 -18.02 -0.64
C GLU A 39 -0.83 -16.49 -0.53
N LEU A 40 0.35 -15.90 -0.67
CA LEU A 40 0.56 -14.45 -0.62
C LEU A 40 -0.25 -13.73 -1.71
N LEU A 41 -0.31 -14.27 -2.92
CA LEU A 41 -1.11 -13.72 -4.02
C LEU A 41 -2.60 -13.80 -3.74
N ALA A 42 -3.09 -14.85 -3.07
CA ALA A 42 -4.49 -14.95 -2.65
C ALA A 42 -4.83 -13.91 -1.58
N MET A 43 -3.95 -13.71 -0.60
CA MET A 43 -4.09 -12.66 0.42
C MET A 43 -4.11 -11.27 -0.23
N PHE A 44 -3.18 -10.99 -1.14
CA PHE A 44 -3.14 -9.75 -1.91
C PHE A 44 -4.44 -9.50 -2.68
N LYS A 45 -4.94 -10.51 -3.38
CA LYS A 45 -6.19 -10.40 -4.15
C LYS A 45 -7.38 -10.05 -3.26
N LEU A 46 -7.48 -10.66 -2.09
CA LEU A 46 -8.54 -10.37 -1.13
C LEU A 46 -8.41 -8.97 -0.56
N ASP A 47 -7.20 -8.56 -0.17
CA ASP A 47 -6.86 -7.24 0.32
C ASP A 47 -7.30 -6.15 -0.66
N GLN A 48 -6.92 -6.28 -1.92
CA GLN A 48 -7.26 -5.32 -2.97
C GLN A 48 -8.77 -5.27 -3.24
N LYS A 49 -9.41 -6.45 -3.27
CA LYS A 49 -10.85 -6.55 -3.50
C LYS A 49 -11.65 -5.77 -2.45
N VAL A 50 -11.39 -5.97 -1.17
CA VAL A 50 -12.16 -5.30 -0.11
C VAL A 50 -11.97 -3.79 -0.13
N ARG A 51 -10.80 -3.29 -0.51
CA ARG A 51 -10.50 -1.87 -0.61
C ARG A 51 -11.18 -1.21 -1.81
N ILE A 52 -11.15 -1.87 -2.98
CA ILE A 52 -11.84 -1.38 -4.18
C ILE A 52 -13.36 -1.34 -3.94
N GLU A 53 -13.92 -2.39 -3.35
CA GLU A 53 -15.34 -2.44 -3.00
C GLU A 53 -15.72 -1.34 -1.99
N ALA A 54 -14.86 -1.08 -0.99
CA ALA A 54 -15.06 -0.01 -0.03
C ALA A 54 -15.06 1.37 -0.70
N LEU A 55 -14.10 1.62 -1.57
CA LEU A 55 -14.01 2.86 -2.33
C LEU A 55 -15.25 3.11 -3.18
N GLN A 56 -15.67 2.11 -3.95
CA GLN A 56 -16.85 2.19 -4.81
C GLN A 56 -18.14 2.37 -4.01
N ALA A 57 -18.27 1.67 -2.87
CA ALA A 57 -19.42 1.81 -2.00
C ALA A 57 -19.53 3.23 -1.42
N LEU A 58 -18.42 3.82 -1.01
CA LEU A 58 -18.37 5.21 -0.51
C LEU A 58 -18.67 6.22 -1.63
N HIS A 59 -18.07 6.03 -2.81
CA HIS A 59 -18.31 6.88 -3.97
C HIS A 59 -19.79 6.91 -4.38
N LYS A 60 -20.48 5.77 -4.37
CA LYS A 60 -21.94 5.67 -4.63
C LYS A 60 -22.80 6.45 -3.62
N GLN A 61 -22.29 6.72 -2.43
CA GLN A 61 -22.94 7.55 -1.43
C GLN A 61 -22.54 9.04 -1.52
N GLY A 62 -21.81 9.43 -2.57
CA GLY A 62 -21.30 10.80 -2.71
C GLY A 62 -20.18 11.13 -1.72
N VAL A 63 -19.58 10.12 -1.09
CA VAL A 63 -18.46 10.31 -0.16
C VAL A 63 -17.17 10.32 -0.97
N ALA A 64 -16.56 11.48 -1.12
CA ALA A 64 -15.23 11.60 -1.69
C ALA A 64 -14.16 11.60 -0.58
N VAL A 65 -13.00 11.03 -0.87
CA VAL A 65 -11.84 11.13 0.02
C VAL A 65 -11.48 12.60 0.24
N GLY A 66 -11.24 12.97 1.49
CA GLY A 66 -10.89 14.34 1.87
C GLY A 66 -12.06 15.33 1.97
N GLN A 67 -13.25 14.93 1.63
CA GLN A 67 -14.43 15.73 1.94
C GLN A 67 -14.97 15.40 3.33
N THR A 68 -15.32 16.42 4.10
CA THR A 68 -16.10 16.28 5.33
C THR A 68 -17.53 15.92 4.92
N THR A 69 -17.75 14.65 4.63
CA THR A 69 -19.12 14.17 4.38
C THR A 69 -19.88 14.27 5.67
N SER A 70 -21.10 14.75 5.59
CA SER A 70 -22.02 14.75 6.73
C SER A 70 -22.24 13.32 7.18
N LEU A 71 -21.52 12.90 8.23
CA LEU A 71 -21.80 11.64 8.93
C LEU A 71 -23.16 11.65 9.63
N GLY A 72 -23.98 12.68 9.38
CA GLY A 72 -25.34 12.79 9.84
C GLY A 72 -26.35 11.92 9.07
N ASP A 73 -25.98 11.42 7.86
CA ASP A 73 -26.83 10.44 7.17
C ASP A 73 -26.55 9.02 7.71
N PRO A 74 -27.54 8.37 8.35
CA PRO A 74 -27.38 7.01 8.88
C PRO A 74 -26.98 5.98 7.81
N LYS A 75 -27.35 6.16 6.54
CA LYS A 75 -26.99 5.27 5.44
C LYS A 75 -25.50 5.37 5.12
N VAL A 76 -24.97 6.60 5.07
CA VAL A 76 -23.56 6.85 4.87
C VAL A 76 -22.75 6.28 6.03
N LEU A 77 -23.19 6.54 7.26
CA LEU A 77 -22.53 6.03 8.46
C LEU A 77 -22.46 4.50 8.47
N LEU A 78 -23.55 3.82 8.09
CA LEU A 78 -23.60 2.37 8.00
C LEU A 78 -22.61 1.82 6.96
N VAL A 79 -22.52 2.45 5.78
CA VAL A 79 -21.57 2.06 4.74
C VAL A 79 -20.14 2.25 5.23
N VAL A 80 -19.80 3.41 5.81
CA VAL A 80 -18.46 3.68 6.36
C VAL A 80 -18.10 2.63 7.42
N PHE A 81 -19.00 2.35 8.35
CA PHE A 81 -18.77 1.37 9.41
C PHE A 81 -18.52 -0.03 8.84
N LYS A 82 -19.40 -0.50 7.95
CA LYS A 82 -19.26 -1.82 7.31
C LYS A 82 -17.94 -1.98 6.59
N GLN A 83 -17.55 -1.00 5.76
CA GLN A 83 -16.33 -1.08 4.98
C GLN A 83 -15.08 -1.02 5.88
N THR A 84 -15.07 -0.11 6.86
CA THR A 84 -13.96 -0.02 7.82
C THR A 84 -13.80 -1.32 8.61
N PHE A 85 -14.89 -1.88 9.11
CA PHE A 85 -14.87 -3.14 9.85
C PHE A 85 -14.33 -4.29 9.00
N SER A 86 -14.82 -4.43 7.75
CA SER A 86 -14.35 -5.48 6.84
C SER A 86 -12.85 -5.37 6.54
N MET A 87 -12.34 -4.16 6.27
CA MET A 87 -10.91 -3.94 6.06
C MET A 87 -10.10 -4.30 7.31
N THR A 88 -10.52 -3.83 8.48
CA THR A 88 -9.79 -4.09 9.73
C THR A 88 -9.68 -5.59 10.03
N VAL A 89 -10.75 -6.36 9.82
CA VAL A 89 -10.74 -7.83 10.03
C VAL A 89 -9.78 -8.52 9.07
N ILE A 90 -9.79 -8.14 7.79
CA ILE A 90 -8.90 -8.72 6.78
C ILE A 90 -7.44 -8.32 7.07
N ASP A 91 -7.18 -7.05 7.38
CA ASP A 91 -5.84 -6.55 7.68
C ASP A 91 -5.23 -7.28 8.89
N ASP A 92 -6.01 -7.50 9.96
CA ASP A 92 -5.52 -8.24 11.15
C ASP A 92 -5.27 -9.73 10.84
N ALA A 93 -6.15 -10.37 10.08
CA ALA A 93 -5.94 -11.76 9.67
C ALA A 93 -4.69 -11.90 8.80
N HIS A 94 -4.50 -11.02 7.82
CA HIS A 94 -3.33 -11.01 6.96
C HIS A 94 -2.04 -10.67 7.71
N ARG A 95 -2.08 -9.71 8.63
CA ARG A 95 -0.97 -9.38 9.52
C ARG A 95 -0.49 -10.60 10.30
N ARG A 96 -1.41 -11.30 10.98
CA ARG A 96 -1.08 -12.51 11.77
C ARG A 96 -0.47 -13.60 10.89
N ARG A 97 -1.02 -13.80 9.70
CA ARG A 97 -0.48 -14.82 8.79
C ARG A 97 0.89 -14.44 8.25
N LEU A 98 1.10 -13.18 7.88
CA LEU A 98 2.41 -12.71 7.44
C LEU A 98 3.44 -12.76 8.57
N ASP A 99 3.03 -12.48 9.82
CA ASP A 99 3.89 -12.61 10.99
C ASP A 99 4.39 -14.05 11.16
N ALA A 100 3.49 -15.03 11.07
CA ALA A 100 3.83 -16.46 11.10
C ALA A 100 4.75 -16.87 9.93
N ILE A 101 4.50 -16.35 8.71
CA ILE A 101 5.37 -16.59 7.55
C ILE A 101 6.79 -16.06 7.79
N ILE A 102 6.89 -14.85 8.38
CA ILE A 102 8.19 -14.24 8.70
C ILE A 102 8.94 -15.05 9.77
N ASP A 103 8.24 -15.59 10.76
CA ASP A 103 8.85 -16.39 11.81
C ASP A 103 9.33 -17.76 11.27
N GLU A 104 8.62 -18.33 10.30
CA GLU A 104 8.98 -19.63 9.69
C GLU A 104 10.06 -19.53 8.62
N HIS A 105 9.98 -18.50 7.76
CA HIS A 105 10.78 -18.42 6.53
C HIS A 105 11.69 -17.17 6.45
N GLY A 106 11.61 -16.26 7.40
CA GLY A 106 12.15 -14.91 7.25
C GLY A 106 11.27 -14.05 6.33
N TRP A 107 11.79 -12.87 5.92
CA TRP A 107 11.06 -12.04 4.97
C TRP A 107 10.93 -12.74 3.60
N PRO A 108 9.72 -12.86 3.04
CA PRO A 108 9.50 -13.52 1.76
C PRO A 108 9.95 -12.63 0.59
N GLY A 109 11.27 -12.67 0.30
CA GLY A 109 11.90 -11.97 -0.80
C GLY A 109 11.66 -12.62 -2.17
N LYS A 110 12.17 -11.98 -3.23
CA LYS A 110 11.95 -12.41 -4.63
C LYS A 110 12.44 -13.82 -4.93
N THR A 111 13.57 -14.23 -4.36
CA THR A 111 14.08 -15.59 -4.54
C THR A 111 13.12 -16.63 -3.98
N LEU A 112 12.54 -16.37 -2.81
CA LEU A 112 11.65 -17.33 -2.15
C LEU A 112 10.29 -17.43 -2.83
N VAL A 113 9.65 -16.27 -3.15
CA VAL A 113 8.24 -16.23 -3.58
C VAL A 113 8.01 -15.50 -4.92
N GLY A 114 9.05 -15.21 -5.67
CA GLY A 114 8.92 -14.42 -6.89
C GLY A 114 8.69 -12.93 -6.63
N ALA A 115 8.80 -12.10 -7.66
CA ALA A 115 8.64 -10.65 -7.52
C ALA A 115 7.21 -10.25 -7.10
N ASP A 116 6.21 -10.92 -7.62
CA ASP A 116 4.79 -10.68 -7.32
C ASP A 116 4.41 -11.14 -5.90
N GLY A 117 4.92 -12.28 -5.43
CA GLY A 117 4.75 -12.74 -4.05
C GLY A 117 5.42 -11.80 -3.04
N ALA A 118 6.64 -11.33 -3.34
CA ALA A 118 7.35 -10.37 -2.52
C ALA A 118 6.62 -9.00 -2.45
N ASN A 119 6.05 -8.54 -3.56
CA ASN A 119 5.19 -7.36 -3.60
C ASN A 119 3.90 -7.56 -2.77
N ALA A 120 3.29 -8.74 -2.85
CA ALA A 120 2.11 -9.08 -2.06
C ALA A 120 2.40 -9.03 -0.56
N ALA A 121 3.50 -9.63 -0.11
CA ALA A 121 3.92 -9.59 1.30
C ALA A 121 4.17 -8.16 1.79
N TRP A 122 4.86 -7.35 0.99
CA TRP A 122 5.09 -5.94 1.31
C TRP A 122 3.77 -5.16 1.45
N LEU A 123 2.82 -5.37 0.54
CA LEU A 123 1.53 -4.66 0.61
C LEU A 123 0.75 -5.02 1.88
N ILE A 124 0.78 -6.28 2.28
CA ILE A 124 0.14 -6.72 3.53
C ILE A 124 0.80 -6.03 4.73
N ALA A 125 2.13 -5.93 4.77
CA ALA A 125 2.83 -5.18 5.80
C ALA A 125 2.46 -3.69 5.81
N GLN A 126 2.29 -3.07 4.63
CA GLN A 126 1.82 -1.69 4.48
C GLN A 126 0.44 -1.48 5.11
N HIS A 127 -0.46 -2.45 5.00
CA HIS A 127 -1.83 -2.32 5.47
C HIS A 127 -2.03 -2.74 6.95
N ALA A 128 -0.99 -3.18 7.62
CA ALA A 128 -1.03 -3.54 9.04
C ALA A 128 -1.01 -2.30 9.97
N ASP A 129 -1.82 -1.28 9.68
CA ASP A 129 -1.84 0.01 10.38
C ASP A 129 -2.21 -0.06 11.85
N ILE A 130 -2.91 -1.11 12.24
CA ILE A 130 -3.30 -1.36 13.65
C ILE A 130 -2.14 -1.82 14.51
N ASP A 131 -1.03 -2.28 13.90
CA ASP A 131 0.14 -2.81 14.61
C ASP A 131 1.44 -2.18 14.06
N ARG A 132 1.79 -1.03 14.63
CA ARG A 132 3.02 -0.31 14.26
C ARG A 132 4.30 -1.05 14.61
N ALA A 133 4.27 -1.87 15.66
CA ALA A 133 5.41 -2.70 16.04
C ALA A 133 5.67 -3.77 14.97
N PHE A 134 4.61 -4.38 14.45
CA PHE A 134 4.70 -5.32 13.33
C PHE A 134 5.21 -4.65 12.05
N GLN A 135 4.72 -3.45 11.70
CA GLN A 135 5.25 -2.71 10.55
C GLN A 135 6.74 -2.42 10.70
N LYS A 136 7.20 -2.05 11.91
CA LYS A 136 8.63 -1.86 12.16
C LYS A 136 9.41 -3.15 12.07
N LYS A 137 8.90 -4.28 12.62
CA LYS A 137 9.49 -5.62 12.43
C LYS A 137 9.66 -5.95 10.95
N CYS A 138 8.63 -5.69 10.14
CA CYS A 138 8.69 -5.90 8.69
C CYS A 138 9.76 -5.04 8.03
N LEU A 139 9.83 -3.74 8.35
CA LEU A 139 10.83 -2.83 7.80
C LEU A 139 12.25 -3.31 8.13
N ASP A 140 12.52 -3.69 9.38
CA ASP A 140 13.83 -4.20 9.78
C ASP A 140 14.22 -5.47 9.03
N LYS A 141 13.26 -6.36 8.79
CA LYS A 141 13.48 -7.58 8.00
C LYS A 141 13.74 -7.28 6.53
N ILE A 142 13.02 -6.31 5.95
CA ILE A 142 13.19 -5.87 4.56
C ILE A 142 14.58 -5.23 4.38
N GLU A 143 15.00 -4.34 5.29
CA GLU A 143 16.30 -3.67 5.23
C GLU A 143 17.47 -4.63 5.39
N ALA A 144 17.27 -5.74 6.09
CA ALA A 144 18.29 -6.80 6.27
C ALA A 144 18.40 -7.76 5.08
N MET A 145 17.52 -7.66 4.08
CA MET A 145 17.54 -8.54 2.92
C MET A 145 18.72 -8.22 1.99
N PRO A 146 19.29 -9.25 1.32
CA PRO A 146 20.26 -9.03 0.28
C PRO A 146 19.73 -8.09 -0.82
N ARG A 147 20.64 -7.33 -1.42
CA ARG A 147 20.28 -6.43 -2.53
C ARG A 147 19.59 -7.19 -3.66
N GLY A 148 18.46 -6.67 -4.12
CA GLY A 148 17.69 -7.28 -5.21
C GLY A 148 16.51 -8.13 -4.74
N GLU A 149 16.48 -8.55 -3.46
CA GLU A 149 15.38 -9.35 -2.90
C GLU A 149 14.10 -8.54 -2.67
N VAL A 150 14.24 -7.22 -2.45
CA VAL A 150 13.13 -6.29 -2.23
C VAL A 150 13.33 -5.06 -3.11
N GLU A 151 12.24 -4.45 -3.57
CA GLU A 151 12.31 -3.18 -4.29
C GLU A 151 12.64 -2.04 -3.33
N PRO A 152 13.60 -1.14 -3.66
CA PRO A 152 13.94 -0.01 -2.77
C PRO A 152 12.74 0.88 -2.43
N GLN A 153 11.82 1.05 -3.38
CA GLN A 153 10.59 1.80 -3.17
C GLN A 153 9.72 1.22 -2.03
N HIS A 154 9.74 -0.10 -1.80
CA HIS A 154 9.02 -0.74 -0.70
C HIS A 154 9.50 -0.23 0.67
N ILE A 155 10.82 -0.02 0.80
CA ILE A 155 11.42 0.57 2.00
C ILE A 155 10.92 2.00 2.19
N ALA A 156 10.94 2.81 1.12
CA ALA A 156 10.50 4.20 1.18
C ALA A 156 9.03 4.33 1.62
N TYR A 157 8.14 3.55 1.03
CA TYR A 157 6.72 3.56 1.38
C TYR A 157 6.47 3.14 2.83
N LEU A 158 7.09 2.06 3.28
CA LEU A 158 6.87 1.56 4.64
C LEU A 158 7.49 2.48 5.69
N THR A 159 8.66 3.08 5.40
CA THR A 159 9.30 4.09 6.23
C THR A 159 8.37 5.28 6.45
N ASP A 160 7.86 5.87 5.37
CA ASP A 160 6.97 7.03 5.47
C ASP A 160 5.69 6.70 6.22
N ARG A 161 5.11 5.53 5.97
CA ARG A 161 3.90 5.09 6.66
C ARG A 161 4.08 4.95 8.16
N ILE A 162 5.21 4.42 8.59
CA ILE A 162 5.58 4.32 10.02
C ILE A 162 5.75 5.73 10.60
N LEU A 163 6.50 6.61 9.91
CA LEU A 163 6.74 7.97 10.38
C LEU A 163 5.44 8.77 10.54
N VAL A 164 4.59 8.75 9.51
CA VAL A 164 3.28 9.43 9.56
C VAL A 164 2.40 8.85 10.67
N GLY A 165 2.40 7.53 10.86
CA GLY A 165 1.70 6.87 11.96
C GLY A 165 2.22 7.24 13.35
N GLN A 166 3.47 7.73 13.45
CA GLN A 166 4.08 8.29 14.66
C GLN A 166 3.93 9.82 14.77
N HIS A 167 3.15 10.44 13.88
CA HIS A 167 3.00 11.91 13.77
C HIS A 167 4.31 12.65 13.49
N LYS A 168 5.24 11.99 12.78
CA LYS A 168 6.52 12.56 12.35
C LYS A 168 6.47 12.94 10.88
N PRO A 169 7.26 13.93 10.43
CA PRO A 169 7.45 14.20 9.02
C PRO A 169 7.96 12.96 8.28
N GLN A 170 7.42 12.70 7.11
CA GLN A 170 7.85 11.64 6.23
C GLN A 170 9.09 12.05 5.42
N ARG A 171 9.81 11.09 4.85
CA ARG A 171 11.07 11.34 4.13
C ARG A 171 10.91 11.43 2.61
N PHE A 172 9.99 10.68 2.05
CA PHE A 172 9.87 10.48 0.60
C PHE A 172 8.56 11.03 0.03
N GLY A 173 7.63 11.53 0.85
CA GLY A 173 6.36 12.08 0.38
C GLY A 173 5.41 11.03 -0.20
N THR A 174 5.47 9.78 0.30
CA THR A 174 4.61 8.70 -0.21
C THR A 174 3.23 8.66 0.43
N GLN A 175 3.06 9.28 1.59
CA GLN A 175 1.78 9.32 2.31
C GLN A 175 1.08 10.66 2.08
N MET A 176 -0.17 10.60 1.62
CA MET A 176 -0.97 11.78 1.27
C MET A 176 -2.17 11.92 2.19
N ASP A 177 -2.70 13.13 2.30
CA ASP A 177 -4.00 13.39 2.91
C ASP A 177 -5.14 13.10 1.94
N GLY A 178 -6.39 13.29 2.40
CA GLY A 178 -7.57 13.07 1.58
C GLY A 178 -7.76 14.06 0.42
N GLN A 179 -6.89 15.07 0.29
CA GLN A 179 -6.87 16.02 -0.83
C GLN A 179 -5.69 15.76 -1.78
N PHE A 180 -5.03 14.60 -1.64
CA PHE A 180 -3.82 14.21 -2.40
C PHE A 180 -2.63 15.15 -2.19
N LYS A 181 -2.58 15.86 -1.04
CA LYS A 181 -1.40 16.60 -0.62
C LYS A 181 -0.53 15.69 0.23
N PRO A 182 0.81 15.73 0.07
CA PRO A 182 1.70 14.99 0.96
C PRO A 182 1.48 15.40 2.41
N GLN A 183 1.51 14.44 3.33
CA GLN A 183 1.71 14.74 4.74
C GLN A 183 3.03 15.48 4.93
N PRO A 184 3.29 16.19 6.05
CA PRO A 184 4.51 16.95 6.26
C PRO A 184 5.77 16.14 5.88
N ILE A 185 6.67 16.74 5.11
CA ILE A 185 7.89 16.13 4.60
C ILE A 185 9.10 16.74 5.32
N GLU A 186 10.03 15.89 5.76
CA GLU A 186 11.34 16.31 6.27
C GLU A 186 12.17 16.83 5.08
N ASP A 187 12.71 18.04 5.19
CA ASP A 187 13.54 18.64 4.12
C ASP A 187 12.91 18.51 2.72
N GLU A 188 11.76 19.16 2.53
CA GLU A 188 10.96 19.07 1.31
C GLU A 188 11.73 19.48 0.06
N ALA A 189 12.67 20.43 0.18
CA ALA A 189 13.49 20.91 -0.93
C ALA A 189 14.33 19.78 -1.59
N ASN A 190 14.71 18.77 -0.84
CA ASN A 190 15.51 17.64 -1.32
C ASN A 190 14.70 16.34 -1.51
N VAL A 191 13.37 16.40 -1.45
CA VAL A 191 12.52 15.20 -1.51
C VAL A 191 12.70 14.42 -2.82
N ASP A 192 12.76 15.09 -3.97
CA ASP A 192 12.88 14.42 -5.26
C ASP A 192 14.24 13.73 -5.45
N LYS A 193 15.30 14.28 -4.85
CA LYS A 193 16.61 13.61 -4.81
C LYS A 193 16.50 12.28 -4.04
N ARG A 194 15.94 12.31 -2.82
CA ARG A 194 15.73 11.09 -2.03
C ARG A 194 14.82 10.08 -2.72
N ARG A 195 13.78 10.57 -3.41
CA ARG A 195 12.87 9.74 -4.20
C ARG A 195 13.60 9.01 -5.32
N ALA A 196 14.44 9.73 -6.07
CA ALA A 196 15.24 9.14 -7.15
C ALA A 196 16.19 8.03 -6.64
N GLU A 197 16.81 8.21 -5.47
CA GLU A 197 17.67 7.21 -4.83
C GLU A 197 16.92 5.90 -4.50
N MET A 198 15.61 5.99 -4.28
CA MET A 198 14.71 4.85 -4.02
C MET A 198 13.97 4.35 -5.26
N GLY A 199 14.31 4.85 -6.44
CA GLY A 199 13.63 4.48 -7.69
C GLY A 199 12.20 5.01 -7.80
N LEU A 200 11.85 6.04 -7.03
CA LEU A 200 10.55 6.70 -7.08
C LEU A 200 10.56 7.85 -8.10
N GLU A 201 9.45 8.04 -8.79
CA GLU A 201 9.23 9.21 -9.66
C GLU A 201 9.14 10.52 -8.85
N PRO A 202 9.35 11.70 -9.49
CA PRO A 202 9.20 12.99 -8.82
C PRO A 202 7.85 13.13 -8.10
N LEU A 203 7.84 13.85 -6.97
CA LEU A 203 6.67 13.97 -6.10
C LEU A 203 5.43 14.51 -6.83
N ALA A 204 5.59 15.53 -7.66
CA ALA A 204 4.47 16.12 -8.41
C ALA A 204 3.85 15.11 -9.41
N VAL A 205 4.66 14.26 -10.05
CA VAL A 205 4.19 13.20 -10.94
C VAL A 205 3.40 12.16 -10.15
N TYR A 206 3.94 11.74 -9.01
CA TYR A 206 3.31 10.79 -8.11
C TYR A 206 1.94 11.28 -7.60
N GLN A 207 1.85 12.55 -7.13
CA GLN A 207 0.60 13.15 -6.68
C GLN A 207 -0.48 13.11 -7.78
N LYS A 208 -0.11 13.53 -9.00
CA LYS A 208 -1.05 13.49 -10.13
C LYS A 208 -1.55 12.09 -10.41
N LYS A 209 -0.65 11.11 -10.51
CA LYS A 209 -1.01 9.71 -10.77
C LYS A 209 -1.89 9.13 -9.67
N ALA A 210 -1.58 9.43 -8.40
CA ALA A 210 -2.37 8.97 -7.26
C ALA A 210 -3.82 9.48 -7.34
N LYS A 211 -4.00 10.76 -7.67
CA LYS A 211 -5.32 11.37 -7.86
C LYS A 211 -6.08 10.74 -9.03
N ASP A 212 -5.43 10.64 -10.20
CA ASP A 212 -6.03 10.10 -11.42
C ASP A 212 -6.48 8.64 -11.20
N ALA A 213 -5.64 7.82 -10.57
CA ALA A 213 -5.95 6.42 -10.25
C ALA A 213 -7.11 6.28 -9.27
N TYR A 214 -7.15 7.14 -8.24
CA TYR A 214 -8.27 7.18 -7.31
C TYR A 214 -9.59 7.47 -8.02
N GLU A 215 -9.65 8.53 -8.81
CA GLU A 215 -10.85 8.92 -9.52
C GLU A 215 -11.34 7.83 -10.48
N GLN A 216 -10.42 7.16 -11.15
CA GLN A 216 -10.71 6.05 -12.06
C GLN A 216 -11.31 4.85 -11.32
N LEU A 217 -10.68 4.40 -10.24
CA LEU A 217 -11.16 3.26 -9.45
C LEU A 217 -12.49 3.56 -8.74
N ALA A 218 -12.67 4.80 -8.26
CA ALA A 218 -13.91 5.22 -7.61
C ALA A 218 -15.11 5.15 -8.56
N ARG A 219 -14.91 5.49 -9.83
CA ARG A 219 -15.96 5.34 -10.87
C ARG A 219 -16.21 3.89 -11.28
N GLY A 220 -15.34 2.96 -10.90
CA GLY A 220 -15.41 1.57 -11.32
C GLY A 220 -14.81 1.31 -12.70
N ASP A 221 -14.03 2.27 -13.22
CA ASP A 221 -13.33 2.11 -14.48
C ASP A 221 -12.17 1.10 -14.29
N LYS A 222 -11.90 0.30 -15.32
CA LYS A 222 -10.72 -0.57 -15.29
C LYS A 222 -9.46 0.31 -15.35
N PRO A 223 -8.40 0.00 -14.57
CA PRO A 223 -7.14 0.72 -14.70
C PRO A 223 -6.65 0.67 -16.14
N ALA A 224 -6.12 1.79 -16.64
CA ALA A 224 -5.50 1.84 -17.95
C ALA A 224 -4.37 0.80 -18.00
N LYS A 225 -4.33 0.02 -19.10
CA LYS A 225 -3.31 -1.01 -19.31
C LYS A 225 -1.93 -0.41 -19.52
#